data_551ad68989b3597c6ef1ade3f36fa654
#
_entry.id   551ad68989b3597c6ef1ade3f36fa654
#
_cell.length_a   1.000
_cell.length_b   1.000
_cell.length_c   1.000
_cell.angle_alpha   90.00
_cell.angle_beta   90.00
_cell.angle_gamma   90.00
#
_symmetry.space_group_name_H-M   'P 1'
#
loop_
_entity.id
_entity.type
_entity.pdbx_description
1 polymer ?
#
loop_
_entity_poly.entity_id
_entity_poly.type
_entity_poly.pdbx_seq_one_letter_code
_entity_poly.pdbx_strand_id
1 'polypeptide(L)'
;RGKMIEVPVSEEVLGRIFNVVGESIDNLEPLKPSLTWPIHRKAPSFEQQSTKTEMFETGIKVIDLLAPYSKGGKVGLFGGAGVGKTVIIMELIHNVAYKHNGYSVFAGVGERTREGNDLYFEMKEGGVLDKVALCYGQMNEPPGARNR
;
A
#
# COMPACT_ATOMS: atom_id res chain seq x y z
N ARG A 1 -24.28 11.95 -1.47
CA ARG A 1 -24.20 11.39 -2.85
C ARG A 1 -24.94 10.03 -2.99
N GLY A 2 -25.46 9.42 -1.93
CA GLY A 2 -26.30 8.22 -1.99
C GLY A 2 -25.60 6.90 -2.35
N LYS A 3 -24.28 6.90 -2.54
CA LYS A 3 -23.46 5.72 -2.81
C LYS A 3 -22.34 5.61 -1.79
N MET A 4 -21.94 4.37 -1.47
CA MET A 4 -20.73 4.09 -0.71
C MET A 4 -19.51 4.54 -1.52
N ILE A 5 -18.42 4.86 -0.84
CA ILE A 5 -17.14 5.09 -1.51
C ILE A 5 -16.65 3.75 -2.04
N GLU A 6 -16.38 3.69 -3.33
CA GLU A 6 -15.86 2.53 -4.03
C GLU A 6 -14.47 2.83 -4.57
N VAL A 7 -13.60 1.83 -4.57
CA VAL A 7 -12.25 1.92 -5.10
C VAL A 7 -12.07 0.92 -6.24
N PRO A 8 -11.29 1.26 -7.27
CA PRO A 8 -10.98 0.34 -8.34
C PRO A 8 -10.12 -0.82 -7.82
N VAL A 9 -10.46 -2.04 -8.25
CA VAL A 9 -9.76 -3.27 -7.85
C VAL A 9 -9.51 -4.11 -9.10
N SER A 10 -8.41 -3.82 -9.78
CA SER A 10 -7.97 -4.55 -10.97
C SER A 10 -6.46 -4.41 -11.14
N GLU A 11 -5.86 -5.18 -12.03
CA GLU A 11 -4.43 -5.03 -12.36
C GLU A 11 -4.11 -3.66 -12.98
N GLU A 12 -5.09 -2.99 -13.54
CA GLU A 12 -4.96 -1.64 -14.13
C GLU A 12 -4.60 -0.55 -13.11
N VAL A 13 -4.79 -0.81 -11.79
CA VAL A 13 -4.42 0.13 -10.72
C VAL A 13 -2.93 0.11 -10.38
N LEU A 14 -2.20 -0.89 -10.88
CA LEU A 14 -0.77 -1.00 -10.64
C LEU A 14 -0.02 0.13 -11.34
N GLY A 15 0.95 0.69 -10.68
CA GLY A 15 1.70 1.84 -11.16
C GLY A 15 0.97 3.18 -11.08
N ARG A 16 -0.25 3.21 -10.53
CA ARG A 16 -1.11 4.40 -10.48
C ARG A 16 -1.22 4.95 -9.06
N ILE A 17 -1.53 6.25 -8.99
CA ILE A 17 -1.74 6.97 -7.72
C ILE A 17 -3.21 7.36 -7.60
N PHE A 18 -3.80 7.03 -6.46
CA PHE A 18 -5.20 7.33 -6.13
C PHE A 18 -5.31 8.23 -4.92
N ASN A 19 -6.36 9.03 -4.90
CA ASN A 19 -6.77 9.78 -3.71
C ASN A 19 -7.66 8.91 -2.79
N VAL A 20 -8.09 9.49 -1.68
CA VAL A 20 -8.93 8.82 -0.66
C VAL A 20 -10.34 8.43 -1.13
N VAL A 21 -10.77 8.89 -2.29
CA VAL A 21 -12.08 8.55 -2.88
C VAL A 21 -11.97 7.63 -4.10
N GLY A 22 -10.76 7.14 -4.39
CA GLY A 22 -10.51 6.21 -5.49
C GLY A 22 -10.36 6.86 -6.88
N GLU A 23 -10.14 8.17 -6.94
CA GLU A 23 -9.85 8.88 -8.19
C GLU A 23 -8.35 8.91 -8.44
N SER A 24 -7.92 8.72 -9.69
CA SER A 24 -6.51 8.83 -10.06
C SER A 24 -6.03 10.28 -10.04
N ILE A 25 -4.86 10.52 -9.45
CA ILE A 25 -4.26 11.86 -9.31
C ILE A 25 -2.89 11.98 -9.99
N ASP A 26 -2.54 11.03 -10.81
CA ASP A 26 -1.25 10.92 -11.51
C ASP A 26 -1.18 11.68 -12.84
N ASN A 27 -2.20 12.48 -13.16
CA ASN A 27 -2.33 13.22 -14.43
C ASN A 27 -2.30 12.34 -15.69
N LEU A 28 -2.54 11.04 -15.56
CA LEU A 28 -2.75 10.13 -16.68
C LEU A 28 -4.25 10.01 -17.02
N GLU A 29 -4.57 9.29 -18.09
CA GLU A 29 -5.96 9.08 -18.46
C GLU A 29 -6.77 8.45 -17.31
N PRO A 30 -8.00 8.92 -17.06
CA PRO A 30 -8.87 8.36 -16.03
C PRO A 30 -9.09 6.86 -16.29
N LEU A 31 -8.85 6.04 -15.28
CA LEU A 31 -9.17 4.63 -15.37
C LEU A 31 -10.68 4.42 -15.47
N LYS A 32 -11.07 3.51 -16.35
CA LYS A 32 -12.42 2.92 -16.35
C LYS A 32 -12.31 1.53 -15.73
N PRO A 33 -12.38 1.43 -14.40
CA PRO A 33 -12.12 0.17 -13.73
C PRO A 33 -13.14 -0.88 -14.15
N SER A 34 -12.67 -2.07 -14.46
CA SER A 34 -13.51 -3.23 -14.77
C SER A 34 -14.27 -3.72 -13.54
N LEU A 35 -13.70 -3.47 -12.35
CA LEU A 35 -14.26 -3.88 -11.06
C LEU A 35 -14.03 -2.80 -10.00
N THR A 36 -15.08 -2.48 -9.26
CA THR A 36 -14.97 -1.61 -8.08
C THR A 36 -15.48 -2.33 -6.82
N TRP A 37 -14.86 -2.04 -5.70
CA TRP A 37 -15.27 -2.57 -4.41
C TRP A 37 -15.55 -1.45 -3.42
N PRO A 38 -16.62 -1.59 -2.60
CA PRO A 38 -16.87 -0.65 -1.51
C PRO A 38 -15.76 -0.76 -0.45
N ILE A 39 -15.32 0.37 0.08
CA ILE A 39 -14.29 0.41 1.14
C ILE A 39 -14.76 -0.25 2.44
N HIS A 40 -16.09 -0.27 2.70
CA HIS A 40 -16.69 -0.95 3.84
C HIS A 40 -17.12 -2.35 3.43
N ARG A 41 -16.26 -3.33 3.74
CA ARG A 41 -16.53 -4.76 3.51
C ARG A 41 -16.54 -5.53 4.81
N LYS A 42 -17.33 -6.59 4.83
CA LYS A 42 -17.28 -7.57 5.95
C LYS A 42 -15.93 -8.30 5.92
N ALA A 43 -15.38 -8.55 7.10
CA ALA A 43 -14.21 -9.41 7.23
C ALA A 43 -14.52 -10.83 6.72
N PRO A 44 -13.50 -11.59 6.25
CA PRO A 44 -13.66 -12.99 5.91
C PRO A 44 -14.22 -13.79 7.09
N SER A 45 -15.08 -14.79 6.81
CA SER A 45 -15.59 -15.68 7.85
C SER A 45 -14.45 -16.52 8.45
N PHE A 46 -14.67 -17.06 9.64
CA PHE A 46 -13.68 -17.89 10.33
C PHE A 46 -13.23 -19.08 9.47
N GLU A 47 -14.14 -19.68 8.73
CA GLU A 47 -13.87 -20.82 7.84
C GLU A 47 -12.95 -20.47 6.66
N GLN A 48 -12.95 -19.21 6.24
CA GLN A 48 -12.11 -18.72 5.14
C GLN A 48 -10.69 -18.32 5.59
N GLN A 49 -10.43 -18.30 6.88
CA GLN A 49 -9.14 -17.91 7.41
C GLN A 49 -8.17 -19.08 7.40
N SER A 50 -6.94 -18.83 6.94
CA SER A 50 -5.87 -19.83 7.00
C SER A 50 -5.40 -20.02 8.43
N THR A 51 -5.32 -21.28 8.87
CA THR A 51 -4.77 -21.66 10.18
C THR A 51 -3.26 -21.91 10.15
N LYS A 52 -2.66 -21.90 8.96
CA LYS A 52 -1.21 -22.16 8.81
C LYS A 52 -0.41 -20.91 9.15
N THR A 53 0.51 -21.05 10.09
CA THR A 53 1.51 -20.02 10.37
C THR A 53 2.75 -20.30 9.55
N GLU A 54 3.00 -19.47 8.57
CA GLU A 54 4.21 -19.53 7.74
C GLU A 54 5.00 -18.24 7.93
N MET A 55 6.33 -18.37 7.97
CA MET A 55 7.21 -17.21 8.02
C MET A 55 7.22 -16.50 6.66
N PHE A 56 7.21 -15.18 6.71
CA PHE A 56 7.39 -14.32 5.55
C PHE A 56 8.82 -13.78 5.55
N GLU A 57 9.63 -14.25 4.62
CA GLU A 57 11.01 -13.78 4.46
C GLU A 57 11.02 -12.39 3.84
N THR A 58 11.43 -11.40 4.63
CA THR A 58 11.48 -10.00 4.19
C THR A 58 12.74 -9.69 3.37
N GLY A 59 13.78 -10.50 3.50
CA GLY A 59 15.11 -10.26 2.93
C GLY A 59 15.97 -9.26 3.70
N ILE A 60 15.45 -8.71 4.79
CA ILE A 60 16.17 -7.82 5.70
C ILE A 60 16.67 -8.67 6.87
N LYS A 61 17.99 -8.90 6.94
CA LYS A 61 18.61 -9.86 7.88
C LYS A 61 18.21 -9.63 9.33
N VAL A 62 18.18 -8.39 9.78
CA VAL A 62 17.86 -8.07 11.17
C VAL A 62 16.40 -8.38 11.50
N ILE A 63 15.49 -8.17 10.58
CA ILE A 63 14.07 -8.48 10.75
C ILE A 63 13.88 -10.00 10.74
N ASP A 64 14.40 -10.68 9.74
CA ASP A 64 14.20 -12.12 9.57
C ASP A 64 14.83 -12.93 10.71
N LEU A 65 15.91 -12.43 11.33
CA LEU A 65 16.60 -13.10 12.41
C LEU A 65 16.02 -12.80 13.80
N LEU A 66 15.69 -11.54 14.07
CA LEU A 66 15.31 -11.09 15.41
C LEU A 66 13.81 -10.90 15.61
N ALA A 67 13.08 -10.57 14.57
CA ALA A 67 11.64 -10.29 14.62
C ALA A 67 10.93 -10.77 13.34
N PRO A 68 10.95 -12.07 13.04
CA PRO A 68 10.42 -12.60 11.79
C PRO A 68 8.93 -12.29 11.63
N TYR A 69 8.53 -11.96 10.41
CA TYR A 69 7.14 -11.69 10.08
C TYR A 69 6.41 -12.99 9.71
N SER A 70 5.15 -13.06 10.06
CA SER A 70 4.27 -14.15 9.63
C SER A 70 3.44 -13.71 8.41
N LYS A 71 3.22 -14.62 7.48
CA LYS A 71 2.28 -14.38 6.36
C LYS A 71 0.89 -14.10 6.91
N GLY A 72 0.25 -13.05 6.40
CA GLY A 72 -1.05 -12.58 6.89
C GLY A 72 -1.02 -11.86 8.24
N GLY A 73 0.16 -11.69 8.83
CA GLY A 73 0.34 -10.97 10.09
C GLY A 73 0.23 -9.46 9.92
N LYS A 74 0.03 -8.76 11.03
CA LYS A 74 0.07 -7.31 11.13
C LYS A 74 1.29 -6.90 11.93
N VAL A 75 2.14 -6.07 11.34
CA VAL A 75 3.39 -5.64 11.97
C VAL A 75 3.41 -4.12 12.06
N GLY A 76 3.82 -3.60 13.20
CA GLY A 76 4.00 -2.17 13.43
C GLY A 76 5.48 -1.79 13.44
N LEU A 77 5.84 -0.78 12.66
CA LEU A 77 7.16 -0.15 12.67
C LEU A 77 7.03 1.24 13.27
N PHE A 78 7.56 1.41 14.47
CA PHE A 78 7.50 2.67 15.21
C PHE A 78 8.85 3.36 15.24
N GLY A 79 8.84 4.66 15.09
CA GLY A 79 10.07 5.46 15.16
C GLY A 79 9.79 6.94 14.95
N GLY A 80 10.68 7.78 15.42
CA GLY A 80 10.63 9.23 15.18
C GLY A 80 10.87 9.62 13.73
N ALA A 81 10.91 10.91 13.46
CA ALA A 81 11.26 11.42 12.14
C ALA A 81 12.72 11.09 11.78
N GLY A 82 12.99 10.78 10.52
CA GLY A 82 14.34 10.60 10.00
C GLY A 82 15.07 9.32 10.43
N VAL A 83 14.36 8.34 11.00
CA VAL A 83 14.98 7.08 11.46
C VAL A 83 14.97 5.94 10.42
N GLY A 84 14.61 6.25 9.17
CA GLY A 84 14.70 5.28 8.07
C GLY A 84 13.47 4.37 7.91
N LYS A 85 12.30 4.71 8.47
CA LYS A 85 11.06 3.93 8.27
C LYS A 85 10.72 3.75 6.79
N THR A 86 10.79 4.83 6.02
CA THR A 86 10.49 4.81 4.58
C THR A 86 11.45 3.91 3.82
N VAL A 87 12.74 3.92 4.17
CA VAL A 87 13.74 3.04 3.55
C VAL A 87 13.41 1.57 3.77
N ILE A 88 12.99 1.19 4.99
CA ILE A 88 12.57 -0.18 5.28
C ILE A 88 11.33 -0.56 4.47
N ILE A 89 10.35 0.33 4.37
CA ILE A 89 9.14 0.10 3.59
C ILE A 89 9.48 -0.10 2.10
N MET A 90 10.35 0.73 1.55
CA MET A 90 10.80 0.62 0.17
C MET A 90 11.51 -0.72 -0.08
N GLU A 91 12.39 -1.13 0.81
CA GLU A 91 13.08 -2.42 0.71
C GLU A 91 12.11 -3.61 0.80
N LEU A 92 11.10 -3.53 1.68
CA LEU A 92 10.05 -4.54 1.76
C LEU A 92 9.25 -4.64 0.45
N ILE A 93 8.82 -3.52 -0.11
CA ILE A 93 8.10 -3.47 -1.38
C ILE A 93 8.94 -4.07 -2.50
N HIS A 94 10.21 -3.68 -2.57
CA HIS A 94 11.16 -4.21 -3.56
C HIS A 94 11.30 -5.73 -3.44
N ASN A 95 11.50 -6.24 -2.24
CA ASN A 95 11.65 -7.67 -2.00
C ASN A 95 10.36 -8.46 -2.28
N VAL A 96 9.18 -7.90 -1.97
CA VAL A 96 7.89 -8.50 -2.34
C VAL A 96 7.75 -8.60 -3.86
N ALA A 97 8.09 -7.54 -4.57
CA ALA A 97 7.98 -7.50 -6.03
C ALA A 97 8.93 -8.50 -6.72
N TYR A 98 10.19 -8.55 -6.30
CA TYR A 98 11.22 -9.34 -6.99
C TYR A 98 11.38 -10.76 -6.46
N LYS A 99 11.34 -10.97 -5.14
CA LYS A 99 11.56 -12.30 -4.56
C LYS A 99 10.28 -13.14 -4.48
N HIS A 100 9.16 -12.50 -4.16
CA HIS A 100 7.88 -13.19 -4.00
C HIS A 100 6.97 -13.05 -5.21
N ASN A 101 7.36 -12.28 -6.23
CA ASN A 101 6.54 -11.95 -7.40
C ASN A 101 5.13 -11.47 -7.02
N GLY A 102 5.04 -10.75 -5.92
CA GLY A 102 3.80 -10.24 -5.34
C GLY A 102 3.52 -8.79 -5.72
N TYR A 103 2.31 -8.36 -5.42
CA TYR A 103 1.87 -6.99 -5.56
C TYR A 103 1.86 -6.31 -4.19
N SER A 104 2.10 -5.02 -4.18
CA SER A 104 2.07 -4.21 -2.97
C SER A 104 1.06 -3.07 -3.12
N VAL A 105 0.42 -2.71 -2.02
CA VAL A 105 -0.39 -1.50 -1.93
C VAL A 105 0.22 -0.62 -0.86
N PHE A 106 0.60 0.58 -1.24
CA PHE A 106 1.09 1.58 -0.29
C PHE A 106 0.00 2.62 -0.02
N ALA A 107 -0.35 2.80 1.24
CA ALA A 107 -1.28 3.83 1.68
C ALA A 107 -0.55 4.85 2.55
N GLY A 108 -0.35 6.06 2.03
CA GLY A 108 0.23 7.19 2.75
C GLY A 108 -0.85 8.00 3.43
N VAL A 109 -0.93 7.94 4.76
CA VAL A 109 -1.96 8.65 5.53
C VAL A 109 -1.33 9.73 6.39
N GLY A 110 -1.75 10.99 6.17
CA GLY A 110 -1.27 12.13 6.93
C GLY A 110 0.16 12.56 6.60
N GLU A 111 0.73 12.07 5.52
CA GLU A 111 2.06 12.47 5.04
C GLU A 111 2.02 13.82 4.33
N ARG A 112 3.18 14.45 4.21
CA ARG A 112 3.34 15.68 3.44
C ARG A 112 3.32 15.35 1.95
N THR A 113 2.70 16.21 1.15
CA THR A 113 2.61 16.03 -0.31
C THR A 113 3.99 15.84 -0.96
N ARG A 114 5.01 16.55 -0.47
CA ARG A 114 6.38 16.41 -0.94
C ARG A 114 6.94 15.00 -0.70
N GLU A 115 6.75 14.45 0.50
CA GLU A 115 7.25 13.11 0.85
C GLU A 115 6.59 12.01 -0.01
N GLY A 116 5.30 12.17 -0.31
CA GLY A 116 4.59 11.27 -1.22
C GLY A 116 5.11 11.34 -2.65
N ASN A 117 5.46 12.54 -3.11
CA ASN A 117 6.04 12.72 -4.44
C ASN A 117 7.46 12.14 -4.54
N ASP A 118 8.30 12.36 -3.51
CA ASP A 118 9.64 11.79 -3.44
C ASP A 118 9.58 10.26 -3.46
N LEU A 119 8.67 9.66 -2.69
CA LEU A 119 8.44 8.22 -2.66
C LEU A 119 8.04 7.65 -4.04
N TYR A 120 7.17 8.35 -4.76
CA TYR A 120 6.78 7.95 -6.12
C TYR A 120 7.98 7.88 -7.06
N PHE A 121 8.83 8.90 -7.04
CA PHE A 121 10.04 8.91 -7.88
C PHE A 121 11.04 7.83 -7.47
N GLU A 122 11.24 7.61 -6.18
CA GLU A 122 12.09 6.51 -5.68
C GLU A 122 11.59 5.14 -6.15
N MET A 123 10.28 4.89 -6.10
CA MET A 123 9.69 3.64 -6.61
C MET A 123 9.84 3.50 -8.13
N LYS A 124 9.74 4.60 -8.85
CA LYS A 124 9.93 4.63 -10.30
C LYS A 124 11.37 4.34 -10.69
N GLU A 125 12.34 4.95 -10.02
CA GLU A 125 13.77 4.70 -10.22
C GLU A 125 14.17 3.29 -9.80
N GLY A 126 13.58 2.76 -8.73
CA GLY A 126 13.76 1.39 -8.27
C GLY A 126 13.12 0.32 -9.16
N GLY A 127 12.34 0.72 -10.18
CA GLY A 127 11.72 -0.21 -11.13
C GLY A 127 10.61 -1.08 -10.53
N VAL A 128 10.04 -0.73 -9.38
CA VAL A 128 8.99 -1.51 -8.69
C VAL A 128 7.58 -0.94 -8.88
N LEU A 129 7.47 0.20 -9.54
CA LEU A 129 6.21 0.94 -9.67
C LEU A 129 5.11 0.12 -10.35
N ASP A 130 5.46 -0.70 -11.34
CA ASP A 130 4.54 -1.56 -12.08
C ASP A 130 3.91 -2.68 -11.25
N LYS A 131 4.39 -2.92 -10.03
CA LYS A 131 3.85 -3.91 -9.08
C LYS A 131 3.25 -3.28 -7.82
N VAL A 132 3.12 -1.95 -7.80
CA VAL A 132 2.65 -1.20 -6.62
C VAL A 132 1.46 -0.33 -7.00
N ALA A 133 0.42 -0.36 -6.18
CA ALA A 133 -0.65 0.63 -6.22
C ALA A 133 -0.46 1.63 -5.08
N LEU A 134 -0.59 2.93 -5.37
CA LEU A 134 -0.39 4.01 -4.42
C LEU A 134 -1.71 4.68 -4.08
N CYS A 135 -2.02 4.79 -2.79
CA CYS A 135 -3.18 5.52 -2.29
C CYS A 135 -2.71 6.63 -1.34
N TYR A 136 -2.96 7.88 -1.70
CA TYR A 136 -2.48 9.03 -0.95
C TYR A 136 -3.62 9.75 -0.23
N GLY A 137 -3.65 9.59 1.10
CA GLY A 137 -4.45 10.38 2.03
C GLY A 137 -3.60 11.44 2.72
N GLN A 138 -3.02 12.35 1.95
CA GLN A 138 -2.05 13.34 2.42
C GLN A 138 -2.71 14.48 3.20
N MET A 139 -1.89 15.39 3.76
CA MET A 139 -2.36 16.50 4.60
C MET A 139 -3.29 17.48 3.89
N ASN A 140 -3.24 17.56 2.56
CA ASN A 140 -4.12 18.40 1.75
C ASN A 140 -5.55 17.84 1.62
N GLU A 141 -5.75 16.57 1.96
CA GLU A 141 -7.07 15.94 1.95
C GLU A 141 -7.88 16.28 3.20
N PRO A 142 -9.23 16.34 3.13
CA PRO A 142 -10.07 16.59 4.28
C PRO A 142 -9.85 15.56 5.40
N PRO A 143 -9.76 15.97 6.67
CA PRO A 143 -9.47 15.06 7.78
C PRO A 143 -10.44 13.88 7.90
N GLY A 144 -11.73 14.09 7.64
CA GLY A 144 -12.74 13.04 7.68
C GLY A 144 -12.57 11.99 6.59
N ALA A 145 -12.06 12.36 5.42
CA ALA A 145 -11.80 11.44 4.32
C ALA A 145 -10.50 10.63 4.56
N ARG A 146 -9.51 11.23 5.24
CA ARG A 146 -8.25 10.53 5.59
C ARG A 146 -8.41 9.47 6.68
N ASN A 147 -9.40 9.60 7.53
CA ASN A 147 -9.63 8.67 8.65
C ASN A 147 -10.38 7.40 8.25
N ARG A 148 -10.77 7.30 7.00
CA ARG A 148 -11.48 6.16 6.45
C ARG A 148 -10.83 5.69 5.17
#